data_d78b08820acdbebbfc56dbc64375400c
#
_entry.id   d78b08820acdbebbfc56dbc64375400c
#
_cell.length_a   1.000
_cell.length_b   1.000
_cell.length_c   1.000
_cell.angle_alpha   90.00
_cell.angle_beta   90.00
_cell.angle_gamma   90.00
#
_symmetry.space_group_name_H-M   'P 1'
#
loop_
_entity.id
_entity.type
_entity.pdbx_description
1 polymer ?
#
loop_
_entity_poly.entity_id
_entity_poly.type
_entity_poly.pdbx_seq_one_letter_code
_entity_poly.pdbx_strand_id
1 'polypeptide(L)'
;HRNVVFKDGGDKACQVRPFSAMDSEDVEDLWAFLARYERRTDGQVLAIGHNGNLSWGRMFSLTDYNYDPITADYAQRRARWEPLYEITQYKGDSETHPAISPNDEFADFERWGRKFTEGEDREEFEEEKRGEYVRAALLRGLEQEVKLGENPFKFGVVGATDSHTSLTAASEDQFLGKMPTNAPSPFRVSDLGAAKFAASGRTAVWAESNTREGIFDALSRKETYATTGPRISLRFFGGWSYEQDDAFRSDLSGVGYAKGVPMGGELSLAAKGQVPSFLIQAQKDPLGANLDRVQVVKGWYSRSGEQHERVYDVVVSDGREIPSDGSRVAPVGNTVNIADATYTNTIGDGELSVVWQDPDFD
;
A
#
# COMPACT_ATOMS: atom_id res chain seq x y z
N HIS A 1 6.32 -7.21 -13.23
CA HIS A 1 5.07 -6.98 -13.97
C HIS A 1 4.50 -5.60 -13.67
N ARG A 2 3.64 -5.09 -14.60
CA ARG A 2 2.81 -3.89 -14.39
C ARG A 2 1.42 -4.14 -14.93
N ASN A 3 0.41 -3.78 -14.16
CA ASN A 3 -0.97 -3.75 -14.60
C ASN A 3 -1.26 -2.39 -15.21
N VAL A 4 -1.66 -2.35 -16.48
CA VAL A 4 -1.99 -1.11 -17.19
C VAL A 4 -3.49 -0.88 -17.12
N VAL A 5 -3.88 0.29 -16.60
CA VAL A 5 -5.29 0.69 -16.43
C VAL A 5 -5.60 1.85 -17.36
N PHE A 6 -6.59 1.67 -18.22
CA PHE A 6 -7.08 2.69 -19.14
C PHE A 6 -8.32 3.37 -18.57
N LYS A 7 -8.35 4.69 -18.57
CA LYS A 7 -9.56 5.46 -18.25
C LYS A 7 -10.64 5.25 -19.31
N ASP A 8 -10.21 5.14 -20.55
CA ASP A 8 -11.06 5.13 -21.72
C ASP A 8 -11.65 3.74 -22.02
N GLY A 9 -12.73 3.72 -22.79
CA GLY A 9 -13.33 2.51 -23.30
C GLY A 9 -12.56 1.88 -24.46
N GLY A 10 -13.12 0.81 -25.03
CA GLY A 10 -12.50 0.09 -26.14
C GLY A 10 -12.33 0.92 -27.41
N ASP A 11 -13.11 2.00 -27.57
CA ASP A 11 -12.99 2.95 -28.68
C ASP A 11 -11.60 3.58 -28.76
N LYS A 12 -10.95 3.86 -27.64
CA LYS A 12 -9.57 4.33 -27.56
C LYS A 12 -8.57 3.22 -27.21
N ALA A 13 -8.84 2.44 -26.18
CA ALA A 13 -7.92 1.40 -25.70
C ALA A 13 -7.58 0.36 -26.78
N CYS A 14 -8.54 -0.01 -27.65
CA CYS A 14 -8.31 -0.95 -28.75
C CYS A 14 -7.57 -0.35 -29.96
N GLN A 15 -7.22 0.93 -29.96
CA GLN A 15 -6.41 1.53 -31.03
C GLN A 15 -4.93 1.19 -30.92
N VAL A 16 -4.51 0.57 -29.83
CA VAL A 16 -3.12 0.14 -29.63
C VAL A 16 -3.07 -1.37 -29.37
N ARG A 17 -2.03 -2.02 -29.85
CA ARG A 17 -1.71 -3.39 -29.46
C ARG A 17 -1.14 -3.36 -28.04
N PRO A 18 -1.53 -4.30 -27.15
CA PRO A 18 -0.93 -4.40 -25.81
C PRO A 18 0.59 -4.53 -25.89
N PHE A 19 1.26 -3.85 -24.99
CA PHE A 19 2.70 -3.97 -24.77
C PHE A 19 2.98 -5.17 -23.84
N SER A 20 4.03 -5.90 -24.10
CA SER A 20 4.40 -7.08 -23.31
C SER A 20 5.92 -7.24 -23.21
N ALA A 21 6.39 -8.16 -22.37
CA ALA A 21 7.80 -8.53 -22.26
C ALA A 21 8.37 -9.10 -23.57
N MET A 22 7.54 -9.50 -24.54
CA MET A 22 8.00 -9.87 -25.88
C MET A 22 8.37 -8.65 -26.73
N ASP A 23 7.90 -7.46 -26.37
CA ASP A 23 8.27 -6.22 -27.02
C ASP A 23 9.54 -5.62 -26.36
N SER A 24 9.59 -5.60 -25.04
CA SER A 24 10.77 -5.21 -24.24
C SER A 24 10.56 -5.60 -22.76
N GLU A 25 11.66 -5.91 -22.07
CA GLU A 25 11.67 -6.11 -20.61
C GLU A 25 12.02 -4.83 -19.85
N ASP A 26 12.43 -3.77 -20.56
CA ASP A 26 12.72 -2.46 -19.98
C ASP A 26 11.41 -1.71 -19.66
N VAL A 27 11.27 -1.29 -18.40
CA VAL A 27 10.09 -0.54 -17.95
C VAL A 27 9.98 0.83 -18.61
N GLU A 28 11.08 1.44 -19.02
CA GLU A 28 11.09 2.74 -19.70
C GLU A 28 10.43 2.68 -21.08
N ASP A 29 10.56 1.53 -21.75
CA ASP A 29 9.84 1.26 -23.01
C ASP A 29 8.33 1.13 -22.80
N LEU A 30 7.90 0.56 -21.66
CA LEU A 30 6.50 0.58 -21.27
C LEU A 30 6.02 2.03 -21.08
N TRP A 31 6.76 2.87 -20.34
CA TRP A 31 6.38 4.27 -20.16
C TRP A 31 6.32 5.03 -21.48
N ALA A 32 7.26 4.76 -22.38
CA ALA A 32 7.23 5.30 -23.74
C ALA A 32 5.99 4.83 -24.53
N PHE A 33 5.55 3.58 -24.34
CA PHE A 33 4.30 3.07 -24.91
C PHE A 33 3.08 3.80 -24.32
N LEU A 34 3.01 3.99 -23.01
CA LEU A 34 1.92 4.72 -22.36
C LEU A 34 1.82 6.17 -22.87
N ALA A 35 2.95 6.84 -22.99
CA ALA A 35 3.03 8.19 -23.55
C ALA A 35 2.57 8.24 -25.03
N ARG A 36 2.88 7.22 -25.82
CA ARG A 36 2.39 7.14 -27.22
C ARG A 36 0.89 6.94 -27.26
N TYR A 37 0.33 6.11 -26.36
CA TYR A 37 -1.11 5.91 -26.26
C TYR A 37 -1.84 7.23 -26.00
N GLU A 38 -1.44 7.99 -24.98
CA GLU A 38 -2.08 9.28 -24.67
C GLU A 38 -2.00 10.26 -25.84
N ARG A 39 -0.82 10.40 -26.45
CA ARG A 39 -0.66 11.29 -27.63
C ARG A 39 -1.49 10.90 -28.83
N ARG A 40 -1.66 9.60 -29.08
CA ARG A 40 -2.37 9.08 -30.26
C ARG A 40 -3.87 9.14 -30.11
N THR A 41 -4.38 8.89 -28.92
CA THR A 41 -5.80 8.66 -28.67
C THR A 41 -6.48 9.79 -27.92
N ASP A 42 -5.71 10.74 -27.38
CA ASP A 42 -6.17 11.71 -26.38
C ASP A 42 -6.87 10.99 -25.20
N GLY A 43 -6.37 9.82 -24.84
CA GLY A 43 -6.83 8.99 -23.72
C GLY A 43 -5.96 9.21 -22.48
N GLN A 44 -6.31 8.53 -21.39
CA GLN A 44 -5.54 8.52 -20.16
C GLN A 44 -5.24 7.10 -19.69
N VAL A 45 -4.04 6.90 -19.16
CA VAL A 45 -3.58 5.59 -18.76
C VAL A 45 -2.58 5.69 -17.59
N LEU A 46 -2.55 4.68 -16.74
CA LEU A 46 -1.54 4.53 -15.68
C LEU A 46 -1.09 3.07 -15.59
N ALA A 47 0.04 2.85 -14.94
CA ALA A 47 0.54 1.52 -14.63
C ALA A 47 0.65 1.33 -13.10
N ILE A 48 0.47 0.09 -12.65
CA ILE A 48 0.55 -0.33 -11.26
C ILE A 48 1.59 -1.43 -11.15
N GLY A 49 2.63 -1.22 -10.33
CA GLY A 49 3.63 -2.24 -10.04
C GLY A 49 3.03 -3.44 -9.30
N HIS A 50 3.53 -4.64 -9.58
CA HIS A 50 3.00 -5.90 -9.10
C HIS A 50 4.11 -6.81 -8.56
N ASN A 51 3.84 -7.52 -7.43
CA ASN A 51 4.75 -8.50 -6.81
C ASN A 51 6.16 -7.98 -6.49
N GLY A 52 6.29 -6.88 -5.78
CA GLY A 52 7.58 -6.37 -5.34
C GLY A 52 8.36 -7.35 -4.48
N ASN A 53 7.68 -8.01 -3.54
CA ASN A 53 8.23 -9.01 -2.63
C ASN A 53 8.85 -10.24 -3.33
N LEU A 54 8.67 -10.37 -4.65
CA LEU A 54 9.22 -11.43 -5.49
C LEU A 54 10.13 -10.89 -6.62
N SER A 55 10.57 -9.64 -6.51
CA SER A 55 11.29 -8.94 -7.58
C SER A 55 12.81 -9.05 -7.50
N TRP A 56 13.38 -9.68 -6.47
CA TRP A 56 14.83 -9.75 -6.24
C TRP A 56 15.47 -8.36 -6.20
N GLY A 57 14.84 -7.43 -5.46
CA GLY A 57 15.29 -6.07 -5.33
C GLY A 57 15.04 -5.15 -6.54
N ARG A 58 14.47 -5.67 -7.63
CA ARG A 58 14.35 -4.92 -8.89
C ARG A 58 13.16 -3.97 -8.96
N MET A 59 12.13 -4.20 -8.14
CA MET A 59 10.91 -3.35 -8.20
C MET A 59 11.23 -1.90 -7.86
N PHE A 60 12.03 -1.68 -6.84
CA PHE A 60 12.41 -0.36 -6.35
C PHE A 60 13.93 -0.15 -6.42
N SER A 61 14.55 -0.68 -7.51
CA SER A 61 15.97 -0.46 -7.80
C SER A 61 16.29 1.02 -7.93
N LEU A 62 17.51 1.39 -7.54
CA LEU A 62 18.11 2.69 -7.78
C LEU A 62 18.99 2.71 -9.04
N THR A 63 18.88 1.65 -9.84
CA THR A 63 19.48 1.56 -11.17
C THR A 63 18.42 1.30 -12.23
N ASP A 64 18.66 1.73 -13.45
CA ASP A 64 17.83 1.45 -14.62
C ASP A 64 18.00 0.01 -15.13
N TYR A 65 17.43 -0.28 -16.30
CA TYR A 65 17.53 -1.61 -16.92
C TYR A 65 18.96 -2.03 -17.26
N ASN A 66 19.85 -1.07 -17.53
CA ASN A 66 21.26 -1.30 -17.87
C ASN A 66 22.18 -1.32 -16.64
N TYR A 67 21.61 -1.24 -15.43
CA TYR A 67 22.33 -1.12 -14.15
C TYR A 67 23.06 0.21 -13.96
N ASP A 68 22.73 1.25 -14.74
CA ASP A 68 23.20 2.60 -14.53
C ASP A 68 22.36 3.29 -13.43
N PRO A 69 22.91 4.18 -12.61
CA PRO A 69 22.15 4.93 -11.62
C PRO A 69 20.98 5.67 -12.25
N ILE A 70 19.80 5.62 -11.60
CA ILE A 70 18.62 6.36 -12.09
C ILE A 70 18.87 7.86 -12.15
N THR A 71 18.26 8.51 -13.13
CA THR A 71 18.35 9.94 -13.35
C THR A 71 17.09 10.69 -12.88
N ALA A 72 17.14 12.03 -12.84
CA ALA A 72 15.95 12.84 -12.57
C ALA A 72 14.84 12.60 -13.62
N ASP A 73 15.19 12.43 -14.90
CA ASP A 73 14.22 12.11 -15.95
C ASP A 73 13.56 10.74 -15.73
N TYR A 74 14.33 9.72 -15.35
CA TYR A 74 13.79 8.42 -14.96
C TYR A 74 12.81 8.56 -13.79
N ALA A 75 13.22 9.28 -12.72
CA ALA A 75 12.40 9.48 -11.52
C ALA A 75 11.07 10.19 -11.85
N GLN A 76 11.11 11.24 -12.65
CA GLN A 76 9.92 11.97 -13.09
C GLN A 76 8.98 11.10 -13.93
N ARG A 77 9.53 10.36 -14.90
CA ARG A 77 8.72 9.45 -15.73
C ARG A 77 8.08 8.35 -14.89
N ARG A 78 8.82 7.78 -13.96
CA ARG A 78 8.29 6.76 -13.06
C ARG A 78 7.13 7.28 -12.20
N ALA A 79 7.33 8.43 -11.54
CA ALA A 79 6.29 9.06 -10.73
C ALA A 79 5.03 9.39 -11.56
N ARG A 80 5.19 9.77 -12.83
CA ARG A 80 4.08 10.06 -13.76
C ARG A 80 3.29 8.81 -14.13
N TRP A 81 3.97 7.69 -14.45
CA TRP A 81 3.34 6.52 -15.04
C TRP A 81 2.95 5.45 -14.03
N GLU A 82 3.63 5.40 -12.88
CA GLU A 82 3.38 4.45 -11.79
C GLU A 82 2.91 5.17 -10.51
N PRO A 83 1.76 5.89 -10.54
CA PRO A 83 1.27 6.63 -9.37
C PRO A 83 0.76 5.71 -8.25
N LEU A 84 0.62 4.42 -8.50
CA LEU A 84 0.10 3.43 -7.58
C LEU A 84 0.97 2.18 -7.55
N TYR A 85 0.94 1.50 -6.41
CA TYR A 85 1.63 0.24 -6.22
C TYR A 85 0.74 -0.79 -5.49
N GLU A 86 0.77 -2.07 -5.93
CA GLU A 86 0.07 -3.17 -5.28
C GLU A 86 0.85 -3.64 -4.04
N ILE A 87 0.30 -3.36 -2.86
CA ILE A 87 0.97 -3.62 -1.59
C ILE A 87 0.68 -5.03 -1.03
N THR A 88 -0.42 -5.66 -1.43
CA THR A 88 -0.82 -6.99 -0.94
C THR A 88 -1.66 -7.76 -1.96
N GLN A 89 -1.48 -9.07 -1.99
CA GLN A 89 -2.24 -10.03 -2.78
C GLN A 89 -2.00 -11.47 -2.29
N TYR A 90 -2.56 -12.51 -2.93
CA TYR A 90 -2.41 -13.91 -2.52
C TYR A 90 -0.96 -14.40 -2.36
N LYS A 91 0.00 -13.82 -3.07
CA LYS A 91 1.43 -14.13 -2.93
C LYS A 91 2.12 -13.23 -1.90
N GLY A 92 1.37 -12.78 -0.91
CA GLY A 92 1.87 -12.13 0.27
C GLY A 92 1.88 -10.62 0.22
N ASP A 93 2.31 -10.07 1.32
CA ASP A 93 2.50 -8.67 1.58
C ASP A 93 3.76 -8.13 0.91
N SER A 94 3.69 -6.91 0.41
CA SER A 94 4.81 -6.12 -0.10
C SER A 94 4.99 -4.80 0.68
N GLU A 95 4.39 -4.67 1.87
CA GLU A 95 4.50 -3.46 2.69
C GLU A 95 5.89 -3.33 3.30
N THR A 96 6.29 -4.32 4.11
CA THR A 96 7.60 -4.35 4.74
C THR A 96 8.07 -5.77 5.05
N HIS A 97 9.28 -5.89 5.60
CA HIS A 97 9.90 -7.16 5.99
C HIS A 97 10.67 -6.98 7.31
N PRO A 98 10.67 -7.97 8.24
CA PRO A 98 11.39 -7.88 9.51
C PRO A 98 12.89 -7.55 9.42
N ALA A 99 13.53 -7.88 8.30
CA ALA A 99 14.94 -7.53 8.08
C ALA A 99 15.17 -6.02 7.92
N ILE A 100 14.17 -5.28 7.46
CA ILE A 100 14.25 -3.83 7.20
C ILE A 100 13.35 -2.99 8.12
N SER A 101 12.39 -3.60 8.81
CA SER A 101 11.54 -2.98 9.84
C SER A 101 11.53 -3.85 11.12
N PRO A 102 12.68 -4.04 11.79
CA PRO A 102 12.81 -4.95 12.93
C PRO A 102 12.01 -4.51 14.16
N ASN A 103 11.60 -3.26 14.21
CA ASN A 103 10.84 -2.67 15.31
C ASN A 103 9.33 -2.70 15.10
N ASP A 104 8.84 -3.23 13.99
CA ASP A 104 7.40 -3.42 13.72
C ASP A 104 6.98 -4.85 14.06
N GLU A 105 6.04 -4.99 14.99
CA GLU A 105 5.51 -6.31 15.40
C GLU A 105 4.70 -7.00 14.29
N PHE A 106 4.20 -6.24 13.31
CA PHE A 106 3.44 -6.76 12.19
C PHE A 106 4.25 -6.94 10.90
N ALA A 107 5.55 -6.64 10.91
CA ALA A 107 6.41 -6.80 9.73
C ALA A 107 6.50 -8.24 9.19
N ASP A 108 6.10 -9.24 9.99
CA ASP A 108 6.06 -10.67 9.60
C ASP A 108 4.70 -11.14 9.06
N PHE A 109 3.74 -10.21 8.87
CA PHE A 109 2.40 -10.54 8.41
C PHE A 109 2.41 -11.02 6.96
N GLU A 110 1.76 -12.18 6.71
CA GLU A 110 1.46 -12.72 5.37
C GLU A 110 2.65 -12.69 4.38
N ARG A 111 3.85 -12.99 4.84
CA ARG A 111 5.05 -12.93 4.02
C ARG A 111 5.17 -14.06 3.02
N TRP A 112 5.54 -13.70 1.82
CA TRP A 112 5.90 -14.60 0.74
C TRP A 112 7.23 -14.16 0.13
N GLY A 113 8.03 -15.09 -0.37
CA GLY A 113 9.29 -14.77 -1.01
C GLY A 113 10.49 -15.53 -0.44
N ARG A 114 11.67 -15.07 -0.79
CA ARG A 114 12.94 -15.67 -0.39
C ARG A 114 13.20 -15.43 1.10
N LYS A 115 13.60 -16.49 1.79
CA LYS A 115 14.05 -16.41 3.19
C LYS A 115 15.57 -16.22 3.22
N PHE A 116 16.06 -15.58 4.27
CA PHE A 116 17.48 -15.56 4.60
C PHE A 116 17.97 -16.99 4.86
N THR A 117 19.10 -17.34 4.28
CA THR A 117 19.75 -18.65 4.47
C THR A 117 21.07 -18.49 5.22
N GLU A 118 21.42 -19.49 6.02
CA GLU A 118 22.68 -19.51 6.75
C GLU A 118 23.87 -19.47 5.78
N GLY A 119 24.79 -18.52 6.00
CA GLY A 119 25.96 -18.29 5.15
C GLY A 119 25.79 -17.22 4.06
N GLU A 120 24.60 -16.65 3.91
CA GLU A 120 24.40 -15.46 3.06
C GLU A 120 24.93 -14.19 3.73
N ASP A 121 25.30 -13.20 2.92
CA ASP A 121 25.61 -11.85 3.41
C ASP A 121 24.30 -11.17 3.84
N ARG A 122 24.26 -10.71 5.08
CA ARG A 122 23.05 -10.11 5.65
C ARG A 122 22.78 -8.73 5.06
N GLU A 123 23.79 -7.94 4.82
CA GLU A 123 23.66 -6.60 4.25
C GLU A 123 23.14 -6.66 2.81
N GLU A 124 23.66 -7.62 2.02
CA GLU A 124 23.17 -7.86 0.66
C GLU A 124 21.70 -8.31 0.67
N PHE A 125 21.31 -9.19 1.60
CA PHE A 125 19.93 -9.61 1.75
C PHE A 125 19.00 -8.44 2.15
N GLU A 126 19.41 -7.62 3.10
CA GLU A 126 18.63 -6.46 3.54
C GLU A 126 18.50 -5.43 2.40
N GLU A 127 19.55 -5.22 1.62
CA GLU A 127 19.52 -4.33 0.45
C GLU A 127 18.57 -4.84 -0.64
N GLU A 128 18.55 -6.16 -0.89
CA GLU A 128 17.55 -6.78 -1.76
C GLU A 128 16.14 -6.47 -1.25
N LYS A 129 15.89 -6.65 0.06
CA LYS A 129 14.57 -6.37 0.66
C LYS A 129 14.18 -4.89 0.56
N ARG A 130 15.13 -3.96 0.67
CA ARG A 130 14.86 -2.52 0.41
C ARG A 130 14.40 -2.25 -1.01
N GLY A 131 14.82 -3.05 -1.98
CA GLY A 131 14.38 -2.99 -3.38
C GLY A 131 13.07 -3.73 -3.66
N GLU A 132 12.49 -4.41 -2.67
CA GLU A 132 11.27 -5.22 -2.82
C GLU A 132 10.03 -4.60 -2.15
N TYR A 133 10.20 -3.86 -1.05
CA TYR A 133 9.12 -3.48 -0.16
C TYR A 133 8.84 -1.97 -0.14
N VAL A 134 7.55 -1.64 0.00
CA VAL A 134 6.97 -0.30 -0.13
C VAL A 134 7.55 0.71 0.84
N ARG A 135 7.66 0.37 2.15
CA ARG A 135 8.14 1.34 3.15
C ARG A 135 9.57 1.78 2.85
N ALA A 136 10.45 0.83 2.51
CA ALA A 136 11.81 1.14 2.10
C ALA A 136 11.85 1.93 0.79
N ALA A 137 10.97 1.63 -0.17
CA ALA A 137 10.86 2.38 -1.40
C ALA A 137 10.46 3.84 -1.16
N LEU A 138 9.51 4.11 -0.27
CA LEU A 138 9.12 5.48 0.11
C LEU A 138 10.31 6.24 0.73
N LEU A 139 11.09 5.61 1.60
CA LEU A 139 12.31 6.20 2.17
C LEU A 139 13.38 6.49 1.10
N ARG A 140 13.59 5.54 0.17
CA ARG A 140 14.47 5.74 -0.99
C ARG A 140 13.97 6.89 -1.86
N GLY A 141 12.66 7.04 -2.01
CA GLY A 141 12.05 8.15 -2.74
C GLY A 141 12.41 9.51 -2.16
N LEU A 142 12.33 9.67 -0.82
CA LEU A 142 12.75 10.89 -0.14
C LEU A 142 14.24 11.18 -0.34
N GLU A 143 15.08 10.16 -0.26
CA GLU A 143 16.51 10.28 -0.53
C GLU A 143 16.78 10.72 -1.97
N GLN A 144 16.09 10.12 -2.96
CA GLN A 144 16.26 10.51 -4.37
C GLN A 144 15.74 11.91 -4.64
N GLU A 145 14.68 12.36 -3.97
CA GLU A 145 14.20 13.75 -4.06
C GLU A 145 15.29 14.74 -3.65
N VAL A 146 16.05 14.46 -2.59
CA VAL A 146 17.19 15.27 -2.17
C VAL A 146 18.34 15.21 -3.18
N LYS A 147 18.64 14.02 -3.75
CA LYS A 147 19.78 13.81 -4.67
C LYS A 147 19.52 14.29 -6.09
N LEU A 148 18.31 14.06 -6.60
CA LEU A 148 17.95 14.26 -8.01
C LEU A 148 16.99 15.43 -8.22
N GLY A 149 16.37 15.95 -7.14
CA GLY A 149 15.27 16.90 -7.23
C GLY A 149 13.92 16.29 -7.59
N GLU A 150 13.86 14.97 -7.73
CA GLU A 150 12.66 14.21 -8.14
C GLU A 150 12.54 12.92 -7.33
N ASN A 151 11.29 12.57 -6.91
CA ASN A 151 10.99 11.38 -6.15
C ASN A 151 10.33 10.32 -7.05
N PRO A 152 11.03 9.20 -7.37
CA PRO A 152 10.48 8.16 -8.23
C PRO A 152 9.41 7.28 -7.55
N PHE A 153 9.28 7.36 -6.23
CA PHE A 153 8.46 6.44 -5.43
C PHE A 153 7.34 7.14 -4.65
N LYS A 154 6.80 8.23 -5.18
CA LYS A 154 5.71 9.02 -4.61
C LYS A 154 4.34 8.44 -5.01
N PHE A 155 4.08 7.18 -4.67
CA PHE A 155 2.89 6.45 -5.08
C PHE A 155 1.89 6.27 -3.91
N GLY A 156 0.61 6.03 -4.26
CA GLY A 156 -0.39 5.48 -3.38
C GLY A 156 -0.42 3.95 -3.45
N VAL A 157 -1.22 3.30 -2.61
CA VAL A 157 -1.26 1.85 -2.52
C VAL A 157 -2.62 1.27 -2.89
N VAL A 158 -2.58 0.08 -3.48
CA VAL A 158 -3.75 -0.74 -3.83
C VAL A 158 -3.53 -2.18 -3.41
N GLY A 159 -4.59 -2.95 -3.26
CA GLY A 159 -4.54 -4.40 -3.02
C GLY A 159 -5.26 -5.16 -4.12
N ALA A 160 -4.90 -6.41 -4.34
CA ALA A 160 -5.52 -7.25 -5.34
C ALA A 160 -5.57 -8.71 -4.89
N THR A 161 -6.32 -9.54 -5.61
CA THR A 161 -6.31 -10.98 -5.39
C THR A 161 -5.19 -11.66 -6.15
N ASP A 162 -4.84 -11.15 -7.30
CA ASP A 162 -4.01 -11.84 -8.29
C ASP A 162 -4.57 -13.22 -8.67
N SER A 163 -5.90 -13.36 -8.69
CA SER A 163 -6.57 -14.58 -9.09
C SER A 163 -6.48 -14.77 -10.61
N HIS A 164 -6.04 -15.96 -11.03
CA HIS A 164 -5.91 -16.31 -12.44
C HIS A 164 -7.11 -17.10 -12.99
N THR A 165 -8.19 -17.18 -12.21
CA THR A 165 -9.40 -17.92 -12.61
C THR A 165 -10.46 -17.05 -13.27
N SER A 166 -10.30 -15.74 -13.28
CA SER A 166 -11.34 -14.73 -13.63
C SER A 166 -12.57 -14.76 -12.71
N LEU A 167 -12.57 -15.59 -11.66
CA LEU A 167 -13.63 -15.72 -10.67
C LEU A 167 -13.06 -15.28 -9.31
N THR A 168 -12.90 -13.98 -9.17
CA THR A 168 -12.28 -13.38 -8.00
C THR A 168 -13.23 -13.36 -6.82
N ALA A 169 -12.86 -14.03 -5.74
CA ALA A 169 -13.53 -13.92 -4.45
C ALA A 169 -12.49 -13.72 -3.35
N ALA A 170 -12.73 -12.72 -2.50
CA ALA A 170 -11.90 -12.48 -1.32
C ALA A 170 -12.48 -13.10 -0.05
N SER A 171 -13.67 -13.71 -0.13
CA SER A 171 -14.31 -14.40 0.98
C SER A 171 -13.86 -15.86 1.02
N GLU A 172 -13.49 -16.35 2.20
CA GLU A 172 -12.99 -17.70 2.41
C GLU A 172 -13.98 -18.78 1.93
N ASP A 173 -15.27 -18.57 2.21
CA ASP A 173 -16.36 -19.50 1.83
C ASP A 173 -16.60 -19.55 0.31
N GLN A 174 -16.04 -18.62 -0.45
CA GLN A 174 -16.19 -18.52 -1.90
C GLN A 174 -14.87 -18.69 -2.66
N PHE A 175 -13.82 -19.10 -1.98
CA PHE A 175 -12.51 -19.30 -2.60
C PHE A 175 -12.52 -20.47 -3.58
N LEU A 176 -12.42 -20.17 -4.88
CA LEU A 176 -12.40 -21.15 -5.97
C LEU A 176 -11.02 -21.68 -6.32
N GLY A 177 -9.98 -21.13 -5.72
CA GLY A 177 -8.58 -21.37 -6.04
C GLY A 177 -7.96 -20.23 -6.84
N LYS A 178 -6.63 -20.13 -6.78
CA LYS A 178 -5.88 -19.08 -7.47
C LYS A 178 -5.66 -19.34 -8.95
N MET A 179 -5.39 -20.59 -9.31
CA MET A 179 -5.05 -21.00 -10.68
C MET A 179 -6.17 -21.84 -11.32
N PRO A 180 -6.35 -21.77 -12.64
CA PRO A 180 -7.32 -22.63 -13.34
C PRO A 180 -7.10 -24.12 -13.11
N THR A 181 -5.85 -24.53 -12.84
CA THR A 181 -5.49 -25.92 -12.55
C THR A 181 -5.92 -26.37 -11.15
N ASN A 182 -6.18 -25.45 -10.22
CA ASN A 182 -6.62 -25.74 -8.85
C ASN A 182 -8.14 -25.63 -8.69
N ALA A 183 -8.84 -25.01 -9.64
CA ALA A 183 -10.23 -24.60 -9.43
C ALA A 183 -11.17 -25.09 -10.57
N PRO A 184 -12.36 -25.58 -10.20
CA PRO A 184 -12.77 -26.04 -8.88
C PRO A 184 -12.18 -27.43 -8.56
N SER A 185 -11.59 -27.60 -7.38
CA SER A 185 -11.00 -28.88 -6.95
C SER A 185 -11.16 -29.07 -5.44
N PRO A 186 -11.41 -30.29 -4.95
CA PRO A 186 -11.39 -30.57 -3.51
C PRO A 186 -9.99 -30.38 -2.90
N PHE A 187 -8.95 -30.39 -3.72
CA PHE A 187 -7.55 -30.20 -3.30
C PHE A 187 -7.05 -28.76 -3.39
N ARG A 188 -7.91 -27.80 -3.77
CA ARG A 188 -7.52 -26.41 -3.99
C ARG A 188 -6.86 -25.70 -2.80
N VAL A 189 -7.09 -26.18 -1.58
CA VAL A 189 -6.48 -25.65 -0.34
C VAL A 189 -5.36 -26.55 0.21
N SER A 190 -5.25 -27.78 -0.24
CA SER A 190 -4.23 -28.74 0.21
C SER A 190 -3.09 -28.96 -0.76
N ASP A 191 -3.18 -28.45 -1.98
CA ASP A 191 -2.07 -28.44 -2.91
C ASP A 191 -0.90 -27.64 -2.33
N LEU A 192 0.32 -28.14 -2.49
CA LEU A 192 1.54 -27.55 -1.93
C LEU A 192 1.73 -26.04 -2.28
N GLY A 193 1.21 -25.61 -3.43
CA GLY A 193 1.18 -24.20 -3.81
C GLY A 193 0.08 -23.41 -3.09
N ALA A 194 -1.11 -24.01 -2.95
CA ALA A 194 -2.29 -23.34 -2.39
C ALA A 194 -2.19 -23.10 -0.88
N ALA A 195 -1.58 -24.02 -0.14
CA ALA A 195 -1.39 -23.92 1.31
C ALA A 195 -0.47 -22.73 1.73
N LYS A 196 0.21 -22.10 0.78
CA LYS A 196 1.09 -20.95 1.03
C LYS A 196 0.46 -19.61 0.65
N PHE A 197 -0.72 -19.61 0.04
CA PHE A 197 -1.35 -18.35 -0.34
C PHE A 197 -1.78 -17.56 0.90
N ALA A 198 -1.44 -16.29 0.89
CA ALA A 198 -1.83 -15.31 1.89
C ALA A 198 -3.30 -14.87 1.70
N ALA A 199 -3.77 -14.03 2.60
CA ALA A 199 -5.06 -13.38 2.46
C ALA A 199 -5.13 -12.55 1.18
N SER A 200 -6.29 -12.55 0.56
CA SER A 200 -6.54 -11.81 -0.67
C SER A 200 -6.58 -10.30 -0.40
N GLY A 201 -5.90 -9.52 -1.22
CA GLY A 201 -5.97 -8.06 -1.17
C GLY A 201 -7.23 -7.49 -1.83
N ARG A 202 -7.64 -6.31 -1.38
CA ARG A 202 -8.67 -5.47 -2.01
C ARG A 202 -8.21 -4.04 -2.12
N THR A 203 -8.63 -3.37 -3.18
CA THR A 203 -8.47 -1.92 -3.35
C THR A 203 -9.75 -1.22 -2.92
N ALA A 204 -9.61 -0.21 -2.08
CA ALA A 204 -10.65 0.78 -1.84
C ALA A 204 -10.27 2.11 -2.49
N VAL A 205 -11.28 2.84 -2.97
CA VAL A 205 -11.12 4.08 -3.74
C VAL A 205 -12.14 5.10 -3.25
N TRP A 206 -11.68 6.29 -2.90
CA TRP A 206 -12.57 7.40 -2.59
C TRP A 206 -12.85 8.22 -3.86
N ALA A 207 -13.86 7.80 -4.62
CA ALA A 207 -14.27 8.43 -5.86
C ALA A 207 -15.51 9.30 -5.67
N GLU A 208 -15.60 10.40 -6.42
CA GLU A 208 -16.76 11.28 -6.41
C GLU A 208 -18.01 10.60 -6.98
N SER A 209 -17.80 9.62 -7.87
CA SER A 209 -18.88 8.83 -8.48
C SER A 209 -18.40 7.41 -8.79
N ASN A 210 -19.33 6.46 -8.75
CA ASN A 210 -19.07 5.07 -9.12
C ASN A 210 -19.16 4.90 -10.66
N THR A 211 -18.27 5.60 -11.36
CA THR A 211 -18.11 5.51 -12.81
C THR A 211 -16.66 5.15 -13.13
N ARG A 212 -16.39 4.69 -14.34
CA ARG A 212 -15.04 4.41 -14.82
C ARG A 212 -14.12 5.64 -14.63
N GLU A 213 -14.62 6.79 -15.05
CA GLU A 213 -13.90 8.08 -15.00
C GLU A 213 -13.64 8.49 -13.55
N GLY A 214 -14.66 8.47 -12.69
CA GLY A 214 -14.52 8.84 -11.28
C GLY A 214 -13.55 7.93 -10.51
N ILE A 215 -13.59 6.62 -10.78
CA ILE A 215 -12.67 5.65 -10.20
C ILE A 215 -11.24 5.91 -10.71
N PHE A 216 -11.05 6.09 -12.01
CA PHE A 216 -9.72 6.36 -12.58
C PHE A 216 -9.13 7.66 -12.04
N ASP A 217 -9.94 8.71 -11.90
CA ASP A 217 -9.48 9.99 -11.36
C ASP A 217 -9.06 9.87 -9.89
N ALA A 218 -9.77 9.08 -9.09
CA ALA A 218 -9.37 8.79 -7.71
C ALA A 218 -8.09 7.95 -7.64
N LEU A 219 -7.93 6.94 -8.52
CA LEU A 219 -6.68 6.19 -8.67
C LEU A 219 -5.50 7.13 -9.03
N SER A 220 -5.72 8.05 -9.96
CA SER A 220 -4.70 9.02 -10.40
C SER A 220 -4.32 10.01 -9.31
N ARG A 221 -5.28 10.40 -8.45
CA ARG A 221 -5.03 11.23 -7.26
C ARG A 221 -4.42 10.46 -6.10
N LYS A 222 -4.30 9.13 -6.21
CA LYS A 222 -3.82 8.24 -5.14
C LYS A 222 -4.72 8.23 -3.90
N GLU A 223 -5.99 8.60 -4.04
CA GLU A 223 -6.98 8.59 -2.98
C GLU A 223 -7.55 7.17 -2.80
N THR A 224 -6.64 6.27 -2.46
CA THR A 224 -6.82 4.81 -2.42
C THR A 224 -6.14 4.22 -1.21
N TYR A 225 -6.63 3.04 -0.79
CA TYR A 225 -5.94 2.21 0.19
C TYR A 225 -6.17 0.73 -0.11
N ALA A 226 -5.38 -0.13 0.51
CA ALA A 226 -5.49 -1.58 0.42
C ALA A 226 -6.04 -2.16 1.72
N THR A 227 -6.74 -3.29 1.61
CA THR A 227 -7.02 -4.17 2.73
C THR A 227 -6.54 -5.59 2.42
N THR A 228 -6.37 -6.41 3.45
CA THR A 228 -6.03 -7.83 3.33
C THR A 228 -7.27 -8.72 3.31
N GLY A 229 -8.35 -8.26 2.65
CA GLY A 229 -9.59 -9.00 2.45
C GLY A 229 -10.82 -8.38 3.10
N PRO A 230 -10.80 -8.02 4.40
CA PRO A 230 -11.92 -7.34 5.05
C PRO A 230 -12.22 -5.98 4.40
N ARG A 231 -13.51 -5.60 4.36
CA ARG A 231 -13.95 -4.31 3.82
C ARG A 231 -13.87 -3.21 4.87
N ILE A 232 -12.72 -3.04 5.46
CA ILE A 232 -12.45 -1.93 6.38
C ILE A 232 -12.60 -0.63 5.62
N SER A 233 -13.33 0.34 6.21
CA SER A 233 -13.40 1.72 5.71
C SER A 233 -12.36 2.56 6.44
N LEU A 234 -11.48 3.22 5.68
CA LEU A 234 -10.40 4.03 6.22
C LEU A 234 -10.43 5.43 5.61
N ARG A 235 -10.43 6.45 6.48
CA ARG A 235 -10.17 7.84 6.12
C ARG A 235 -8.88 8.30 6.78
N PHE A 236 -8.05 8.99 6.00
CA PHE A 236 -6.79 9.56 6.48
C PHE A 236 -6.57 10.92 5.80
N PHE A 237 -6.51 11.96 6.62
CA PHE A 237 -6.24 13.32 6.15
C PHE A 237 -5.07 13.91 6.92
N GLY A 238 -4.20 14.65 6.24
CA GLY A 238 -3.13 15.43 6.86
C GLY A 238 -3.44 16.92 6.80
N GLY A 239 -3.09 17.67 7.84
CA GLY A 239 -3.34 19.11 7.89
C GLY A 239 -2.52 19.81 8.97
N TRP A 240 -2.71 21.11 9.10
CA TRP A 240 -2.00 21.93 10.09
C TRP A 240 -2.87 22.43 11.24
N SER A 241 -4.19 22.13 11.21
CA SER A 241 -5.16 22.75 12.11
C SER A 241 -6.31 21.83 12.53
N TYR A 242 -6.12 20.50 12.46
CA TYR A 242 -7.11 19.59 13.04
C TYR A 242 -7.11 19.66 14.56
N GLU A 243 -8.28 19.66 15.15
CA GLU A 243 -8.54 19.66 16.59
C GLU A 243 -9.10 18.29 17.01
N GLN A 244 -8.96 17.90 18.28
CA GLN A 244 -9.40 16.59 18.77
C GLN A 244 -10.88 16.31 18.48
N ASP A 245 -11.73 17.33 18.58
CA ASP A 245 -13.16 17.19 18.31
C ASP A 245 -13.51 16.92 16.84
N ASP A 246 -12.58 17.20 15.90
CA ASP A 246 -12.79 16.91 14.47
C ASP A 246 -12.95 15.42 14.21
N ALA A 247 -12.32 14.55 15.02
CA ALA A 247 -12.44 13.09 14.92
C ALA A 247 -13.85 12.55 15.19
N PHE A 248 -14.69 13.33 15.86
CA PHE A 248 -16.03 12.91 16.29
C PHE A 248 -17.14 13.66 15.54
N ARG A 249 -16.79 14.40 14.48
CA ARG A 249 -17.75 15.10 13.64
C ARG A 249 -18.51 14.15 12.74
N SER A 250 -19.82 14.32 12.65
CA SER A 250 -20.67 13.55 11.73
C SER A 250 -20.31 13.75 10.26
N ASP A 251 -19.72 14.90 9.91
CA ASP A 251 -19.17 15.23 8.59
C ASP A 251 -17.63 15.23 8.62
N LEU A 252 -17.04 14.14 9.10
CA LEU A 252 -15.59 13.99 9.20
C LEU A 252 -14.89 14.23 7.85
N SER A 253 -15.45 13.70 6.77
CA SER A 253 -14.85 13.87 5.43
C SER A 253 -14.88 15.32 4.97
N GLY A 254 -15.99 16.06 5.18
CA GLY A 254 -16.07 17.49 4.87
C GLY A 254 -15.05 18.30 5.66
N VAL A 255 -14.88 18.00 6.95
CA VAL A 255 -13.83 18.60 7.79
C VAL A 255 -12.43 18.26 7.25
N GLY A 256 -12.20 16.99 6.89
CA GLY A 256 -10.94 16.50 6.35
C GLY A 256 -10.50 17.28 5.12
N TYR A 257 -11.37 17.40 4.12
CA TYR A 257 -11.07 18.16 2.90
C TYR A 257 -10.98 19.68 3.11
N ALA A 258 -11.74 20.22 4.07
CA ALA A 258 -11.73 21.67 4.33
C ALA A 258 -10.46 22.16 5.06
N LYS A 259 -9.86 21.32 5.92
CA LYS A 259 -8.72 21.69 6.76
C LYS A 259 -7.39 21.07 6.31
N GLY A 260 -7.38 20.19 5.30
CA GLY A 260 -6.18 19.48 4.90
C GLY A 260 -6.27 18.78 3.56
N VAL A 261 -5.43 17.78 3.38
CA VAL A 261 -5.33 16.94 2.18
C VAL A 261 -5.67 15.49 2.50
N PRO A 262 -6.33 14.77 1.58
CA PRO A 262 -6.64 13.35 1.77
C PRO A 262 -5.39 12.47 1.59
N MET A 263 -5.54 11.17 1.87
CA MET A 263 -4.53 10.15 1.54
C MET A 263 -4.06 10.29 0.08
N GLY A 264 -2.77 10.07 -0.15
CA GLY A 264 -2.13 10.29 -1.45
C GLY A 264 -1.74 11.74 -1.75
N GLY A 265 -2.21 12.70 -0.94
CA GLY A 265 -1.90 14.12 -1.06
C GLY A 265 -0.56 14.52 -0.42
N GLU A 266 -0.21 15.79 -0.59
CA GLU A 266 0.99 16.40 -0.04
C GLU A 266 0.62 17.64 0.75
N LEU A 267 1.16 17.77 1.96
CA LEU A 267 1.04 19.01 2.73
C LEU A 267 2.01 20.07 2.17
N SER A 268 1.56 21.30 2.19
CA SER A 268 2.46 22.46 1.97
C SER A 268 3.56 22.50 3.05
N LEU A 269 4.60 23.28 2.80
CA LEU A 269 5.62 23.50 3.82
C LEU A 269 5.02 24.06 5.10
N ALA A 270 5.49 23.54 6.23
CA ALA A 270 5.09 24.00 7.55
C ALA A 270 5.44 25.48 7.76
N ALA A 271 4.54 26.27 8.32
CA ALA A 271 4.92 27.54 8.90
C ALA A 271 5.73 27.30 10.18
N LYS A 272 6.53 28.30 10.58
CA LYS A 272 7.38 28.17 11.77
C LYS A 272 6.56 27.78 13.01
N GLY A 273 6.92 26.66 13.61
CA GLY A 273 6.29 26.14 14.84
C GLY A 273 4.98 25.41 14.62
N GLN A 274 4.57 25.15 13.37
CA GLN A 274 3.46 24.24 13.08
C GLN A 274 3.93 22.80 13.15
N VAL A 275 3.06 21.94 13.69
CA VAL A 275 3.19 20.48 13.74
C VAL A 275 2.07 19.88 12.92
N PRO A 276 2.32 18.92 12.02
CA PRO A 276 1.26 18.29 11.25
C PRO A 276 0.34 17.50 12.16
N SER A 277 -0.95 17.61 11.89
CA SER A 277 -2.00 16.82 12.52
C SER A 277 -2.70 15.94 11.49
N PHE A 278 -3.08 14.75 11.90
CA PHE A 278 -3.70 13.75 11.05
C PHE A 278 -5.05 13.35 11.61
N LEU A 279 -6.08 13.52 10.79
CA LEU A 279 -7.45 13.11 11.09
C LEU A 279 -7.65 11.70 10.50
N ILE A 280 -7.89 10.73 11.38
CA ILE A 280 -7.96 9.31 11.02
C ILE A 280 -9.26 8.72 11.53
N GLN A 281 -9.93 7.94 10.68
CA GLN A 281 -11.09 7.12 11.05
C GLN A 281 -10.96 5.76 10.37
N ALA A 282 -11.08 4.69 11.13
CA ALA A 282 -11.16 3.32 10.67
C ALA A 282 -12.46 2.69 11.18
N GLN A 283 -13.24 2.08 10.26
CA GLN A 283 -14.43 1.30 10.59
C GLN A 283 -14.22 -0.13 10.13
N LYS A 284 -14.56 -1.10 10.98
CA LYS A 284 -14.42 -2.51 10.66
C LYS A 284 -15.31 -2.93 9.49
N ASP A 285 -14.96 -4.02 8.84
CA ASP A 285 -15.90 -4.74 7.99
C ASP A 285 -17.10 -5.19 8.83
N PRO A 286 -18.35 -4.89 8.44
CA PRO A 286 -19.54 -5.33 9.19
C PRO A 286 -19.57 -6.84 9.47
N LEU A 287 -18.98 -7.66 8.60
CA LEU A 287 -18.91 -9.11 8.72
C LEU A 287 -17.57 -9.60 9.29
N GLY A 288 -16.62 -8.69 9.55
CA GLY A 288 -15.28 -9.00 10.02
C GLY A 288 -15.10 -8.84 11.53
N ALA A 289 -13.89 -9.12 11.99
CA ALA A 289 -13.47 -8.88 13.36
C ALA A 289 -13.47 -7.39 13.71
N ASN A 290 -13.61 -7.08 14.99
CA ASN A 290 -13.40 -5.74 15.51
C ASN A 290 -11.93 -5.31 15.36
N LEU A 291 -11.71 -4.00 15.42
CA LEU A 291 -10.39 -3.39 15.30
C LEU A 291 -9.65 -3.46 16.63
N ASP A 292 -8.37 -3.80 16.58
CA ASP A 292 -7.45 -3.73 17.71
C ASP A 292 -6.95 -2.30 17.93
N ARG A 293 -6.39 -1.69 16.88
CA ARG A 293 -5.72 -0.38 16.95
C ARG A 293 -5.60 0.27 15.57
N VAL A 294 -5.21 1.53 15.57
CA VAL A 294 -4.65 2.22 14.41
C VAL A 294 -3.21 2.60 14.71
N GLN A 295 -2.34 2.34 13.76
CA GLN A 295 -0.93 2.75 13.80
C GLN A 295 -0.63 3.73 12.67
N VAL A 296 0.28 4.66 12.94
CA VAL A 296 0.90 5.51 11.92
C VAL A 296 2.36 5.10 11.80
N VAL A 297 2.76 4.77 10.58
CA VAL A 297 4.17 4.54 10.25
C VAL A 297 4.73 5.81 9.63
N LYS A 298 5.68 6.43 10.32
CA LYS A 298 6.39 7.61 9.86
C LYS A 298 7.74 7.21 9.28
N GLY A 299 8.00 7.61 8.04
CA GLY A 299 9.31 7.55 7.44
C GLY A 299 9.85 8.96 7.13
N TRP A 300 11.15 9.19 7.37
CA TRP A 300 11.77 10.46 7.03
C TRP A 300 13.23 10.31 6.64
N TYR A 301 13.71 11.29 5.90
CA TYR A 301 15.11 11.41 5.55
C TYR A 301 15.72 12.61 6.30
N SER A 302 16.70 12.33 7.16
CA SER A 302 17.28 13.36 8.02
C SER A 302 18.23 14.28 7.28
N ARG A 303 18.53 15.44 7.86
CA ARG A 303 19.55 16.36 7.34
C ARG A 303 20.96 15.77 7.36
N SER A 304 21.20 14.74 8.21
CA SER A 304 22.46 13.99 8.24
C SER A 304 22.58 12.97 7.10
N GLY A 305 21.53 12.77 6.29
CA GLY A 305 21.54 11.82 5.18
C GLY A 305 21.16 10.40 5.57
N GLU A 306 20.37 10.23 6.62
CA GLU A 306 19.96 8.93 7.12
C GLU A 306 18.46 8.71 6.93
N GLN A 307 18.07 7.50 6.56
CA GLN A 307 16.69 7.05 6.48
C GLN A 307 16.23 6.56 7.86
N HIS A 308 15.05 6.96 8.28
CA HIS A 308 14.45 6.57 9.55
C HIS A 308 13.03 6.10 9.36
N GLU A 309 12.60 5.15 10.19
CA GLU A 309 11.22 4.68 10.29
C GLU A 309 10.83 4.58 11.77
N ARG A 310 9.59 4.97 12.08
CA ARG A 310 8.99 4.78 13.41
C ARG A 310 7.52 4.45 13.29
N VAL A 311 7.07 3.48 14.08
CA VAL A 311 5.67 3.07 14.22
C VAL A 311 5.10 3.65 15.50
N TYR A 312 3.92 4.29 15.39
CA TYR A 312 3.20 4.87 16.53
C TYR A 312 1.83 4.20 16.65
N ASP A 313 1.49 3.70 17.82
CA ASP A 313 0.09 3.45 18.17
C ASP A 313 -0.59 4.81 18.37
N VAL A 314 -1.69 5.10 17.65
CA VAL A 314 -2.34 6.42 17.68
C VAL A 314 -3.73 6.39 18.31
N VAL A 315 -4.40 5.25 18.23
CA VAL A 315 -5.63 4.94 18.96
C VAL A 315 -5.76 3.42 19.11
N VAL A 316 -6.25 2.97 20.26
CA VAL A 316 -6.42 1.56 20.60
C VAL A 316 -7.83 1.31 21.13
N SER A 317 -8.35 0.10 20.92
CA SER A 317 -9.69 -0.31 21.32
C SER A 317 -9.79 -0.71 22.80
N ASP A 318 -11.01 -0.98 23.25
CA ASP A 318 -11.37 -1.48 24.59
C ASP A 318 -10.91 -0.56 25.75
N GLY A 319 -10.81 0.76 25.50
CA GLY A 319 -10.37 1.71 26.50
C GLY A 319 -8.95 1.49 27.03
N ARG A 320 -8.12 0.73 26.31
CA ARG A 320 -6.70 0.57 26.64
C ARG A 320 -5.96 1.91 26.52
N GLU A 321 -4.87 2.04 27.20
CA GLU A 321 -4.04 3.25 27.16
C GLU A 321 -2.77 3.03 26.34
N ILE A 322 -2.36 4.05 25.61
CA ILE A 322 -1.07 4.07 24.89
C ILE A 322 -0.02 4.52 25.94
N PRO A 323 1.03 3.71 26.19
CA PRO A 323 2.05 4.06 27.16
C PRO A 323 2.79 5.35 26.80
N SER A 324 2.95 6.24 27.77
CA SER A 324 3.63 7.53 27.56
C SER A 324 5.14 7.41 27.33
N ASP A 325 5.72 6.25 27.64
CA ASP A 325 7.14 5.94 27.41
C ASP A 325 7.43 5.45 25.99
N GLY A 326 6.39 5.36 25.13
CA GLY A 326 6.50 4.89 23.76
C GLY A 326 6.69 3.38 23.62
N SER A 327 6.48 2.61 24.70
CA SER A 327 6.43 1.14 24.61
C SER A 327 5.17 0.69 23.85
N ARG A 328 5.23 -0.53 23.32
CA ARG A 328 4.13 -1.10 22.53
C ARG A 328 2.91 -1.39 23.39
N VAL A 329 1.74 -1.13 22.84
CA VAL A 329 0.48 -1.57 23.46
C VAL A 329 0.33 -3.07 23.29
N ALA A 330 -0.01 -3.79 24.36
CA ALA A 330 -0.32 -5.21 24.27
C ALA A 330 -1.51 -5.45 23.30
N PRO A 331 -1.51 -6.54 22.52
CA PRO A 331 -2.64 -6.88 21.67
C PRO A 331 -3.95 -6.99 22.47
N VAL A 332 -5.09 -6.69 21.83
CA VAL A 332 -6.42 -6.77 22.44
C VAL A 332 -6.78 -8.20 22.86
N GLY A 333 -6.10 -9.18 22.28
CA GLY A 333 -6.31 -10.60 22.56
C GLY A 333 -6.91 -11.34 21.35
N ASN A 334 -7.42 -12.54 21.61
CA ASN A 334 -7.93 -13.44 20.59
C ASN A 334 -9.19 -14.18 21.07
N THR A 335 -10.24 -14.19 20.27
CA THR A 335 -11.49 -14.92 20.53
C THR A 335 -11.73 -16.07 19.55
N VAL A 336 -10.74 -16.43 18.75
CA VAL A 336 -10.82 -17.51 17.75
C VAL A 336 -10.83 -18.87 18.46
N ASN A 337 -11.83 -19.69 18.13
CA ASN A 337 -11.85 -21.11 18.43
C ASN A 337 -11.35 -21.89 17.20
N ILE A 338 -10.11 -22.34 17.25
CA ILE A 338 -9.46 -23.03 16.14
C ILE A 338 -10.16 -24.35 15.81
N ALA A 339 -10.72 -25.05 16.83
CA ALA A 339 -11.36 -26.34 16.63
C ALA A 339 -12.64 -26.26 15.78
N ASP A 340 -13.38 -25.17 15.94
CA ASP A 340 -14.67 -24.96 15.26
C ASP A 340 -14.57 -23.91 14.13
N ALA A 341 -13.40 -23.30 13.94
CA ALA A 341 -13.17 -22.18 13.02
C ALA A 341 -14.17 -21.03 13.25
N THR A 342 -14.44 -20.71 14.52
CA THR A 342 -15.37 -19.64 14.93
C THR A 342 -14.66 -18.58 15.77
N TYR A 343 -15.30 -17.44 15.95
CA TYR A 343 -14.87 -16.39 16.89
C TYR A 343 -16.09 -15.66 17.45
N THR A 344 -15.95 -15.04 18.63
CA THR A 344 -17.07 -14.35 19.29
C THR A 344 -17.12 -12.87 19.02
N ASN A 345 -16.04 -12.26 18.56
CA ASN A 345 -15.95 -10.83 18.28
C ASN A 345 -16.35 -9.93 19.47
N THR A 346 -15.96 -10.34 20.69
CA THR A 346 -16.33 -9.68 21.95
C THR A 346 -15.28 -8.73 22.48
N ILE A 347 -14.17 -8.58 21.75
CA ILE A 347 -13.04 -7.68 22.05
C ILE A 347 -12.81 -6.75 20.86
N GLY A 348 -12.13 -5.63 21.08
CA GLY A 348 -11.90 -4.63 20.06
C GLY A 348 -13.13 -3.75 19.79
N ASP A 349 -12.94 -2.70 18.99
CA ASP A 349 -13.97 -1.73 18.67
C ASP A 349 -14.42 -1.78 17.20
N GLY A 350 -15.68 -1.43 16.94
CA GLY A 350 -16.23 -1.36 15.58
C GLY A 350 -15.72 -0.18 14.77
N GLU A 351 -15.30 0.88 15.47
CA GLU A 351 -14.77 2.11 14.89
C GLU A 351 -13.68 2.68 15.81
N LEU A 352 -12.62 3.20 15.19
CA LEU A 352 -11.55 3.94 15.86
C LEU A 352 -11.34 5.26 15.13
N SER A 353 -11.40 6.38 15.85
CA SER A 353 -11.24 7.73 15.29
C SER A 353 -10.30 8.55 16.19
N VAL A 354 -9.43 9.34 15.58
CA VAL A 354 -8.45 10.15 16.29
C VAL A 354 -7.98 11.33 15.45
N VAL A 355 -7.63 12.44 16.11
CA VAL A 355 -6.68 13.41 15.57
C VAL A 355 -5.36 13.19 16.27
N TRP A 356 -4.35 12.77 15.51
CA TRP A 356 -2.98 12.56 16.00
C TRP A 356 -2.06 13.66 15.50
N GLN A 357 -1.23 14.21 16.39
CA GLN A 357 -0.18 15.15 16.04
C GLN A 357 1.15 14.44 16.08
N ASP A 358 2.01 14.69 15.09
CA ASP A 358 3.35 14.10 15.05
C ASP A 358 4.23 14.65 16.20
N PRO A 359 4.54 13.84 17.22
CA PRO A 359 5.28 14.34 18.37
C PRO A 359 6.76 14.63 18.10
N ASP A 360 7.27 14.09 17.00
CA ASP A 360 8.69 14.15 16.64
C ASP A 360 8.90 14.92 15.33
N PHE A 361 8.00 15.85 15.00
CA PHE A 361 8.17 16.72 13.84
C PHE A 361 9.14 17.84 14.13
N ASP A 362 10.25 17.96 13.34
CA ASP A 362 11.34 18.92 13.48
C ASP A 362 11.55 19.77 12.21
#